data_dc96decdcd9d1e9e966d718555505362
#
_entry.id   dc96decdcd9d1e9e966d718555505362
#
_cell.length_a   1.000
_cell.length_b   1.000
_cell.length_c   1.000
_cell.angle_alpha   90.00
_cell.angle_beta   90.00
_cell.angle_gamma   90.00
#
_symmetry.space_group_name_H-M   'P 1'
#
loop_
_entity.id
_entity.type
_entity.pdbx_description
1 polymer ?
#
loop_
_entity_poly.entity_id
_entity_poly.type
_entity_poly.pdbx_seq_one_letter_code
_entity_poly.pdbx_strand_id
1 'polypeptide(L)'
;MWDEAHAGELNRHRQVATELAWRSRARSQARTVDAPSWLADLLGDVPQPTRGRRAWRRAAEQVESYRDRYQIEGDGLGPQPVELGQRRAWRDCRQAAVRVQERAQARQAERGHQLEIG
;
A
#
# COMPACT_ATOMS: atom_id res chain seq x y z
N MET A 1 22.55 -11.19 35.01
CA MET A 1 21.81 -9.93 35.08
C MET A 1 21.37 -9.53 33.71
N TRP A 2 20.09 -9.29 33.52
CA TRP A 2 19.55 -8.78 32.30
C TRP A 2 20.11 -7.39 32.04
N ASP A 3 20.66 -7.17 30.86
CA ASP A 3 21.35 -5.95 30.53
C ASP A 3 20.39 -4.83 30.12
N GLU A 4 20.43 -3.69 30.79
CA GLU A 4 19.62 -2.52 30.46
C GLU A 4 19.85 -2.04 29.02
N ALA A 5 21.07 -2.21 28.51
CA ALA A 5 21.41 -1.90 27.11
C ALA A 5 20.60 -2.76 26.13
N HIS A 6 20.30 -4.01 26.46
CA HIS A 6 19.50 -4.89 25.62
C HIS A 6 18.05 -4.46 25.54
N ALA A 7 17.47 -4.01 26.66
CA ALA A 7 16.12 -3.46 26.69
C ALA A 7 16.02 -2.16 25.89
N GLY A 8 17.07 -1.33 25.93
CA GLY A 8 17.13 -0.10 25.14
C GLY A 8 17.14 -0.33 23.64
N GLU A 9 17.87 -1.35 23.17
CA GLU A 9 17.90 -1.71 21.75
C GLU A 9 16.54 -2.17 21.25
N LEU A 10 15.83 -3.01 21.99
CA LEU A 10 14.49 -3.47 21.64
C LEU A 10 13.49 -2.31 21.53
N ASN A 11 13.58 -1.35 22.42
CA ASN A 11 12.74 -0.16 22.40
C ASN A 11 13.00 0.72 21.17
N ARG A 12 14.26 0.89 20.79
CA ARG A 12 14.65 1.64 19.58
C ARG A 12 14.07 0.99 18.32
N HIS A 13 14.16 -0.33 18.18
CA HIS A 13 13.59 -1.06 17.06
C HIS A 13 12.08 -0.89 16.98
N ARG A 14 11.37 -0.93 18.11
CA ARG A 14 9.92 -0.70 18.15
C ARG A 14 9.57 0.73 17.74
N GLN A 15 10.34 1.73 18.18
CA GLN A 15 10.10 3.12 17.82
C GLN A 15 10.27 3.36 16.33
N VAL A 16 11.32 2.82 15.72
CA VAL A 16 11.57 2.95 14.28
C VAL A 16 10.44 2.30 13.48
N ALA A 17 10.01 1.09 13.86
CA ALA A 17 8.91 0.40 13.19
C ALA A 17 7.60 1.19 13.30
N THR A 18 7.32 1.78 14.48
CA THR A 18 6.13 2.60 14.71
C THR A 18 6.16 3.88 13.88
N GLU A 19 7.30 4.55 13.80
CA GLU A 19 7.47 5.76 12.99
C GLU A 19 7.28 5.49 11.50
N LEU A 20 7.84 4.39 10.97
CA LEU A 20 7.67 4.01 9.58
C LEU A 20 6.20 3.72 9.26
N ALA A 21 5.52 2.98 10.13
CA ALA A 21 4.10 2.67 9.96
C ALA A 21 3.26 3.96 9.98
N TRP A 22 3.58 4.90 10.86
CA TRP A 22 2.87 6.17 10.96
C TRP A 22 3.07 7.03 9.71
N ARG A 23 4.30 7.12 9.21
CA ARG A 23 4.62 7.84 7.97
C ARG A 23 3.88 7.25 6.78
N SER A 24 3.86 5.93 6.67
CA SER A 24 3.15 5.23 5.59
C SER A 24 1.65 5.51 5.62
N ARG A 25 1.03 5.50 6.80
CA ARG A 25 -0.39 5.84 6.96
C ARG A 25 -0.68 7.29 6.57
N ALA A 26 0.16 8.22 7.02
CA ALA A 26 0.01 9.63 6.70
C ALA A 26 0.09 9.87 5.19
N ARG A 27 1.05 9.22 4.52
CA ARG A 27 1.19 9.29 3.06
C ARG A 27 -0.01 8.68 2.35
N SER A 28 -0.50 7.54 2.80
CA SER A 28 -1.66 6.88 2.20
C SER A 28 -2.91 7.75 2.31
N GLN A 29 -3.11 8.42 3.44
CA GLN A 29 -4.22 9.35 3.63
C GLN A 29 -4.10 10.55 2.70
N ALA A 30 -2.92 11.12 2.57
CA ALA A 30 -2.66 12.22 1.63
C ALA A 30 -2.90 11.77 0.18
N ARG A 31 -2.48 10.54 -0.17
CA ARG A 31 -2.66 9.98 -1.52
C ARG A 31 -4.12 9.75 -1.89
N THR A 32 -5.03 9.54 -0.93
CA THR A 32 -6.45 9.42 -1.24
C THR A 32 -7.07 10.74 -1.72
N VAL A 33 -6.49 11.87 -1.32
CA VAL A 33 -6.96 13.20 -1.75
C VAL A 33 -6.30 13.63 -3.05
N ASP A 34 -5.00 13.36 -3.18
CA ASP A 34 -4.20 13.79 -4.34
C ASP A 34 -3.22 12.66 -4.72
N ALA A 35 -3.77 11.58 -5.28
CA ALA A 35 -2.99 10.42 -5.67
C ALA A 35 -2.14 10.75 -6.91
N PRO A 36 -0.82 10.47 -6.90
CA PRO A 36 0.00 10.62 -8.09
C PRO A 36 -0.43 9.63 -9.17
N SER A 37 -0.17 9.97 -10.42
CA SER A 37 -0.58 9.16 -11.57
C SER A 37 -0.07 7.72 -11.51
N TRP A 38 1.18 7.49 -11.05
CA TRP A 38 1.73 6.15 -10.95
C TRP A 38 0.97 5.27 -9.94
N LEU A 39 0.42 5.87 -8.88
CA LEU A 39 -0.35 5.14 -7.88
C LEU A 39 -1.73 4.76 -8.44
N ALA A 40 -2.36 5.65 -9.20
CA ALA A 40 -3.59 5.36 -9.91
C ALA A 40 -3.38 4.27 -10.98
N ASP A 41 -2.24 4.26 -11.66
CA ASP A 41 -1.89 3.21 -12.62
C ASP A 41 -1.73 1.85 -11.92
N LEU A 42 -1.17 1.82 -10.71
CA LEU A 42 -0.91 0.60 -9.96
C LEU A 42 -2.16 0.06 -9.26
N LEU A 43 -2.93 0.92 -8.60
CA LEU A 43 -4.08 0.55 -7.76
C LEU A 43 -5.43 0.81 -8.41
N GLY A 44 -5.48 1.54 -9.50
CA GLY A 44 -6.69 2.12 -10.05
C GLY A 44 -7.04 3.42 -9.35
N ASP A 45 -8.06 4.11 -9.84
CA ASP A 45 -8.53 5.35 -9.26
C ASP A 45 -9.10 5.14 -7.86
N VAL A 46 -8.99 6.17 -7.00
CA VAL A 46 -9.57 6.11 -5.65
C VAL A 46 -11.08 5.91 -5.76
N PRO A 47 -11.65 4.85 -5.16
CA PRO A 47 -13.08 4.59 -5.25
C PRO A 47 -13.89 5.71 -4.59
N GLN A 48 -14.91 6.20 -5.29
CA GLN A 48 -15.78 7.27 -4.80
C GLN A 48 -16.78 6.80 -3.75
N PRO A 49 -17.44 5.63 -3.83
CA PRO A 49 -18.16 5.15 -2.68
C PRO A 49 -17.19 4.76 -1.58
N THR A 50 -17.55 5.03 -0.33
CA THR A 50 -16.75 4.70 0.85
C THR A 50 -16.37 3.22 0.89
N ARG A 51 -17.15 2.38 0.25
CA ARG A 51 -16.96 0.95 0.13
C ARG A 51 -15.84 0.62 -0.85
N GLY A 52 -14.71 0.48 -0.55
CA GLY A 52 -13.54 0.21 -1.38
C GLY A 52 -12.39 1.15 -1.07
N ARG A 53 -12.68 2.32 -0.50
CA ARG A 53 -11.62 3.24 -0.07
C ARG A 53 -10.71 2.63 0.97
N ARG A 54 -11.27 1.88 1.91
CA ARG A 54 -10.48 1.24 2.96
C ARG A 54 -9.49 0.24 2.38
N ALA A 55 -9.94 -0.60 1.45
CA ALA A 55 -9.06 -1.56 0.78
C ALA A 55 -8.01 -0.85 -0.08
N TRP A 56 -8.40 0.18 -0.80
CA TRP A 56 -7.49 1.00 -1.60
C TRP A 56 -6.40 1.65 -0.73
N ARG A 57 -6.80 2.23 0.42
CA ARG A 57 -5.87 2.85 1.38
C ARG A 57 -4.89 1.84 1.96
N ARG A 58 -5.35 0.63 2.29
CA ARG A 58 -4.48 -0.44 2.80
C ARG A 58 -3.44 -0.83 1.76
N ALA A 59 -3.84 -0.97 0.52
CA ALA A 59 -2.92 -1.27 -0.57
C ALA A 59 -1.92 -0.13 -0.78
N ALA A 60 -2.39 1.13 -0.77
CA ALA A 60 -1.52 2.30 -0.86
C ALA A 60 -0.52 2.36 0.30
N GLU A 61 -0.97 2.10 1.51
CA GLU A 61 -0.10 2.04 2.70
C GLU A 61 0.96 0.95 2.56
N GLN A 62 0.58 -0.22 2.06
CA GLN A 62 1.52 -1.32 1.83
C GLN A 62 2.57 -0.96 0.79
N VAL A 63 2.17 -0.32 -0.30
CA VAL A 63 3.09 0.16 -1.35
C VAL A 63 4.04 1.21 -0.80
N GLU A 64 3.52 2.18 -0.05
CA GLU A 64 4.35 3.24 0.54
C GLU A 64 5.33 2.67 1.58
N SER A 65 4.90 1.68 2.38
CA SER A 65 5.78 1.01 3.33
C SER A 65 6.93 0.28 2.63
N TYR A 66 6.64 -0.39 1.51
CA TYR A 66 7.66 -1.04 0.69
C TYR A 66 8.66 -0.02 0.15
N ARG A 67 8.17 1.08 -0.41
CA ARG A 67 9.02 2.12 -0.97
C ARG A 67 9.92 2.76 0.07
N ASP A 68 9.39 3.01 1.26
CA ASP A 68 10.18 3.55 2.37
C ASP A 68 11.24 2.56 2.87
N ARG A 69 10.83 1.32 3.06
CA ARG A 69 11.71 0.28 3.60
C ARG A 69 12.90 0.00 2.69
N TYR A 70 12.68 -0.04 1.39
CA TYR A 70 13.70 -0.38 0.41
C TYR A 70 14.20 0.84 -0.37
N GLN A 71 13.79 2.04 0.02
CA GLN A 71 14.22 3.32 -0.56
C GLN A 71 14.08 3.31 -2.09
N ILE A 72 12.90 2.99 -2.54
CA ILE A 72 12.59 2.97 -3.97
C ILE A 72 12.52 4.39 -4.50
N GLU A 73 13.36 4.70 -5.47
CA GLU A 73 13.35 5.97 -6.19
C GLU A 73 12.49 5.86 -7.43
N GLY A 74 11.93 6.99 -7.86
CA GLY A 74 11.05 7.02 -9.03
C GLY A 74 9.64 6.53 -8.71
N ASP A 75 8.90 6.20 -9.77
CA ASP A 75 7.48 5.83 -9.68
C ASP A 75 7.31 4.32 -9.44
N GLY A 76 6.23 3.97 -8.77
CA GLY A 76 5.81 2.58 -8.61
C GLY A 76 6.66 1.77 -7.64
N LEU A 77 6.69 0.45 -7.86
CA LEU A 77 7.41 -0.50 -7.03
C LEU A 77 8.83 -0.80 -7.52
N GLY A 78 9.18 -0.28 -8.69
CA GLY A 78 10.44 -0.60 -9.33
C GLY A 78 10.49 -2.03 -9.88
N PRO A 79 11.66 -2.47 -10.38
CA PRO A 79 11.81 -3.79 -10.95
C PRO A 79 11.75 -4.88 -9.88
N GLN A 80 11.48 -6.12 -10.30
CA GLN A 80 11.47 -7.26 -9.40
C GLN A 80 12.83 -7.42 -8.71
N PRO A 81 12.88 -7.42 -7.37
CA PRO A 81 14.14 -7.55 -6.65
C PRO A 81 14.72 -8.96 -6.74
N VAL A 82 16.04 -9.05 -6.56
CA VAL A 82 16.76 -10.33 -6.57
C VAL A 82 16.75 -10.96 -5.18
N GLU A 83 16.82 -10.16 -4.11
CA GLU A 83 16.84 -10.62 -2.73
C GLU A 83 15.48 -11.21 -2.33
N LEU A 84 15.48 -12.38 -1.69
CA LEU A 84 14.27 -13.16 -1.42
C LEU A 84 13.24 -12.42 -0.55
N GLY A 85 13.67 -11.79 0.53
CA GLY A 85 12.77 -11.07 1.44
C GLY A 85 12.12 -9.88 0.76
N GLN A 86 12.91 -9.10 0.02
CA GLN A 86 12.40 -7.96 -0.73
C GLN A 86 11.48 -8.42 -1.86
N ARG A 87 11.82 -9.52 -2.54
CA ARG A 87 10.98 -10.09 -3.61
C ARG A 87 9.61 -10.50 -3.08
N ARG A 88 9.56 -11.11 -1.90
CA ARG A 88 8.29 -11.48 -1.26
C ARG A 88 7.45 -10.25 -0.96
N ALA A 89 8.03 -9.22 -0.38
CA ALA A 89 7.34 -7.97 -0.10
C ALA A 89 6.85 -7.28 -1.39
N TRP A 90 7.67 -7.30 -2.43
CA TRP A 90 7.32 -6.76 -3.75
C TRP A 90 6.11 -7.50 -4.35
N ARG A 91 6.11 -8.83 -4.29
CA ARG A 91 4.98 -9.65 -4.76
C ARG A 91 3.70 -9.37 -3.95
N ASP A 92 3.82 -9.24 -2.65
CA ASP A 92 2.68 -8.95 -1.78
C ASP A 92 2.04 -7.61 -2.14
N CYS A 93 2.85 -6.59 -2.43
CA CYS A 93 2.36 -5.30 -2.90
C CYS A 93 1.64 -5.42 -4.25
N ARG A 94 2.20 -6.17 -5.19
CA ARG A 94 1.58 -6.37 -6.50
C ARG A 94 0.27 -7.13 -6.39
N GLN A 95 0.20 -8.16 -5.55
CA GLN A 95 -1.03 -8.90 -5.31
C GLN A 95 -2.11 -8.02 -4.68
N ALA A 96 -1.73 -7.18 -3.73
CA ALA A 96 -2.66 -6.23 -3.12
C ALA A 96 -3.22 -5.27 -4.16
N ALA A 97 -2.38 -4.76 -5.06
CA ALA A 97 -2.79 -3.88 -6.15
C ALA A 97 -3.76 -4.57 -7.11
N VAL A 98 -3.46 -5.80 -7.50
CA VAL A 98 -4.32 -6.59 -8.39
C VAL A 98 -5.71 -6.80 -7.76
N ARG A 99 -5.75 -7.15 -6.48
CA ARG A 99 -7.03 -7.36 -5.78
C ARG A 99 -7.89 -6.09 -5.74
N VAL A 100 -7.27 -4.95 -5.51
CA VAL A 100 -7.98 -3.67 -5.49
C VAL A 100 -8.55 -3.36 -6.87
N GLN A 101 -7.77 -3.57 -7.94
CA GLN A 101 -8.22 -3.36 -9.32
C GLN A 101 -9.34 -4.31 -9.71
N GLU A 102 -9.23 -5.59 -9.36
CA GLU A 102 -10.27 -6.59 -9.64
C GLU A 102 -11.60 -6.22 -8.98
N ARG A 103 -11.54 -5.77 -7.71
CA ARG A 103 -12.74 -5.31 -7.00
C ARG A 103 -13.36 -4.08 -7.65
N ALA A 104 -12.54 -3.15 -8.11
CA ALA A 104 -13.01 -1.95 -8.81
C ALA A 104 -13.69 -2.33 -10.13
N GLN A 105 -13.11 -3.25 -10.89
CA GLN A 105 -13.68 -3.76 -12.14
C GLN A 105 -15.00 -4.49 -11.91
N ALA A 106 -15.09 -5.29 -10.85
CA ALA A 106 -16.31 -5.98 -10.48
C ALA A 106 -17.44 -4.98 -10.15
N ARG A 107 -17.14 -3.91 -9.42
CA ARG A 107 -18.12 -2.86 -9.12
C ARG A 107 -18.58 -2.13 -10.36
N GLN A 108 -17.67 -1.84 -11.30
CA GLN A 108 -18.03 -1.21 -12.57
C GLN A 108 -18.91 -2.11 -13.43
N ALA A 109 -18.62 -3.41 -13.46
CA ALA A 109 -19.44 -4.39 -14.17
C ALA A 109 -20.85 -4.48 -13.59
N GLU A 110 -21.00 -4.46 -12.27
CA GLU A 110 -22.31 -4.43 -11.60
C GLU A 110 -23.10 -3.17 -11.95
N ARG A 111 -22.45 -2.00 -11.96
CA ARG A 111 -23.09 -0.75 -12.36
C ARG A 111 -23.54 -0.75 -13.82
N GLY A 112 -22.68 -1.25 -14.71
CA GLY A 112 -23.02 -1.40 -16.11
C GLY A 112 -24.22 -2.32 -16.31
N HIS A 113 -24.27 -3.43 -15.60
CA HIS A 113 -25.38 -4.39 -15.65
C HIS A 113 -26.70 -3.77 -15.15
N GLN A 114 -26.63 -3.00 -14.05
CA GLN A 114 -27.81 -2.29 -13.53
C GLN A 114 -28.34 -1.24 -14.51
N LEU A 115 -27.47 -0.54 -15.21
CA LEU A 115 -27.85 0.46 -16.21
C LEU A 115 -28.48 -0.17 -17.45
N GLU A 116 -28.08 -1.37 -17.84
CA GLU A 116 -28.65 -2.09 -18.97
C GLU A 116 -30.05 -2.62 -18.68
N ILE A 117 -30.39 -2.91 -17.45
CA ILE A 117 -31.70 -3.43 -17.04
C ILE A 117 -32.70 -2.28 -16.83
N GLY A 118 -32.22 -1.10 -16.55
CA GLY A 118 -33.04 0.09 -16.36
C GLY A 118 -33.33 0.75 -17.67
#